data_5470fd68354c74edc6ad769e3b3187cd
#
_entry.id   5470fd68354c74edc6ad769e3b3187cd
#
_cell.length_a   1.000
_cell.length_b   1.000
_cell.length_c   1.000
_cell.angle_alpha   90.00
_cell.angle_beta   90.00
_cell.angle_gamma   90.00
#
_symmetry.space_group_name_H-M   'P 1'
#
loop_
_entity.id
_entity.type
_entity.pdbx_description
1 polymer ?
#
loop_
_entity_poly.entity_id
_entity_poly.type
_entity_poly.pdbx_seq_one_letter_code
_entity_poly.pdbx_strand_id
1 'polypeptide(L)'
;MRSLAEKFCLFVATGFGIGLFVPFAPGTFGSAPGVALAYALAHLGLTLSAVGFCEVAEKSLGVKDDGRITADEWMLYPIALIGIPILDLPWTAMAVFFAVIRLVDIVKPPPARQLQAFHGGFGIVIDDFFANLYSLAINWTIYLVFFK
;
A
#
# COMPACT_ATOMS: atom_id res chain seq x y z
N MET A 1 -37.73 19.65 -5.24
CA MET A 1 -36.78 18.91 -4.38
C MET A 1 -35.90 18.07 -5.30
N ARG A 2 -34.58 18.11 -5.12
CA ARG A 2 -33.65 17.27 -5.91
C ARG A 2 -33.86 15.80 -5.57
N SER A 3 -33.86 14.93 -6.60
CA SER A 3 -33.93 13.49 -6.42
C SER A 3 -32.67 12.95 -5.68
N LEU A 4 -32.72 11.73 -5.15
CA LEU A 4 -31.57 11.09 -4.50
C LEU A 4 -30.40 10.94 -5.47
N ALA A 5 -30.71 10.60 -6.72
CA ALA A 5 -29.70 10.48 -7.78
C ALA A 5 -28.99 11.81 -8.06
N GLU A 6 -29.76 12.92 -8.16
CA GLU A 6 -29.16 14.25 -8.36
C GLU A 6 -28.27 14.67 -7.17
N LYS A 7 -28.68 14.36 -5.95
CA LYS A 7 -27.87 14.63 -4.76
C LYS A 7 -26.59 13.82 -4.77
N PHE A 8 -26.67 12.55 -5.15
CA PHE A 8 -25.48 11.68 -5.25
C PHE A 8 -24.53 12.16 -6.35
N CYS A 9 -25.08 12.48 -7.55
CA CYS A 9 -24.26 13.03 -8.64
C CYS A 9 -23.58 14.34 -8.24
N LEU A 10 -24.30 15.23 -7.56
CA LEU A 10 -23.73 16.48 -7.07
C LEU A 10 -22.60 16.23 -6.05
N PHE A 11 -22.80 15.32 -5.11
CA PHE A 11 -21.80 14.95 -4.11
C PHE A 11 -20.51 14.44 -4.77
N VAL A 12 -20.63 13.52 -5.73
CA VAL A 12 -19.45 12.99 -6.46
C VAL A 12 -18.81 14.08 -7.32
N ALA A 13 -19.61 14.85 -8.08
CA ALA A 13 -19.12 15.89 -8.97
C ALA A 13 -18.38 17.04 -8.27
N THR A 14 -18.65 17.23 -6.97
CA THR A 14 -17.99 18.25 -6.14
C THR A 14 -16.84 17.71 -5.31
N GLY A 15 -16.26 16.57 -5.68
CA GLY A 15 -15.16 15.94 -4.95
C GLY A 15 -15.58 15.57 -3.52
N PHE A 16 -16.65 14.77 -3.41
CA PHE A 16 -17.27 14.36 -2.13
C PHE A 16 -17.70 15.54 -1.25
N GLY A 17 -18.20 16.59 -1.90
CA GLY A 17 -18.69 17.80 -1.23
C GLY A 17 -17.62 18.86 -0.95
N ILE A 18 -16.34 18.57 -1.10
CA ILE A 18 -15.24 19.51 -0.81
C ILE A 18 -15.42 20.82 -1.59
N GLY A 19 -15.74 20.74 -2.88
CA GLY A 19 -15.96 21.91 -3.73
C GLY A 19 -17.15 22.79 -3.33
N LEU A 20 -18.08 22.29 -2.50
CA LEU A 20 -19.20 23.08 -1.97
C LEU A 20 -18.82 23.86 -0.69
N PHE A 21 -17.88 23.35 0.08
CA PHE A 21 -17.51 23.94 1.38
C PHE A 21 -16.30 24.87 1.29
N VAL A 22 -15.46 24.72 0.26
CA VAL A 22 -14.25 25.51 0.11
C VAL A 22 -14.52 26.67 -0.87
N PRO A 23 -14.63 27.93 -0.38
CA PRO A 23 -14.94 29.08 -1.23
C PRO A 23 -13.75 29.54 -2.09
N PHE A 24 -12.53 29.10 -1.75
CA PHE A 24 -11.29 29.45 -2.43
C PHE A 24 -10.72 28.24 -3.18
N ALA A 25 -10.45 28.41 -4.48
CA ALA A 25 -9.89 27.37 -5.35
C ALA A 25 -10.58 25.97 -5.24
N PRO A 26 -11.92 25.88 -5.37
CA PRO A 26 -12.67 24.63 -5.13
C PRO A 26 -12.21 23.49 -6.02
N GLY A 27 -11.75 23.75 -7.23
CA GLY A 27 -11.20 22.74 -8.14
C GLY A 27 -9.90 22.11 -7.62
N THR A 28 -9.01 22.90 -7.04
CA THR A 28 -7.75 22.41 -6.47
C THR A 28 -8.01 21.49 -5.27
N PHE A 29 -8.85 21.92 -4.35
CA PHE A 29 -9.22 21.09 -3.19
C PHE A 29 -10.08 19.90 -3.57
N GLY A 30 -10.98 20.06 -4.53
CA GLY A 30 -11.83 18.99 -5.05
C GLY A 30 -11.08 17.89 -5.79
N SER A 31 -9.84 18.14 -6.28
CA SER A 31 -8.98 17.12 -6.89
C SER A 31 -8.24 16.24 -5.89
N ALA A 32 -8.12 16.64 -4.62
CA ALA A 32 -7.40 15.87 -3.60
C ALA A 32 -7.89 14.41 -3.45
N PRO A 33 -9.21 14.11 -3.44
CA PRO A 33 -9.69 12.73 -3.47
C PRO A 33 -9.23 11.93 -4.69
N GLY A 34 -9.08 12.59 -5.85
CA GLY A 34 -8.56 11.95 -7.06
C GLY A 34 -7.10 11.53 -6.93
N VAL A 35 -6.28 12.35 -6.32
CA VAL A 35 -4.87 12.02 -6.02
C VAL A 35 -4.78 10.84 -5.06
N ALA A 36 -5.56 10.86 -3.97
CA ALA A 36 -5.61 9.76 -3.01
C ALA A 36 -6.07 8.45 -3.66
N LEU A 37 -7.09 8.52 -4.54
CA LEU A 37 -7.58 7.37 -5.28
C LEU A 37 -6.54 6.83 -6.27
N ALA A 38 -5.86 7.69 -7.02
CA ALA A 38 -4.81 7.29 -7.95
C ALA A 38 -3.67 6.57 -7.21
N TYR A 39 -3.28 7.09 -6.04
CA TYR A 39 -2.27 6.49 -5.19
C TYR A 39 -2.71 5.10 -4.68
N ALA A 40 -3.93 5.00 -4.18
CA ALA A 40 -4.51 3.72 -3.72
C ALA A 40 -4.62 2.69 -4.86
N LEU A 41 -5.05 3.11 -6.06
CA LEU A 41 -5.16 2.24 -7.23
C LEU A 41 -3.79 1.77 -7.72
N ALA A 42 -2.76 2.62 -7.66
CA ALA A 42 -1.40 2.21 -8.01
C ALA A 42 -0.88 1.11 -7.08
N HIS A 43 -1.06 1.26 -5.77
CA HIS A 43 -0.66 0.22 -4.81
C HIS A 43 -1.47 -1.06 -4.95
N LEU A 44 -2.79 -0.94 -5.17
CA LEU A 44 -3.64 -2.10 -5.44
C LEU A 44 -3.22 -2.82 -6.73
N GLY A 45 -2.90 -2.06 -7.79
CA GLY A 45 -2.42 -2.60 -9.06
C GLY A 45 -1.12 -3.38 -8.90
N LEU A 46 -0.15 -2.86 -8.14
CA LEU A 46 1.11 -3.55 -7.84
C LEU A 46 0.85 -4.85 -7.07
N THR A 47 0.03 -4.80 -6.02
CA THR A 47 -0.32 -5.98 -5.21
C THR A 47 -0.99 -7.07 -6.05
N LEU A 48 -1.98 -6.70 -6.88
CA LEU A 48 -2.66 -7.67 -7.74
C LEU A 48 -1.73 -8.25 -8.81
N SER A 49 -0.82 -7.44 -9.35
CA SER A 49 0.20 -7.90 -10.30
C SER A 49 1.18 -8.87 -9.65
N ALA A 50 1.59 -8.60 -8.40
CA ALA A 50 2.45 -9.50 -7.64
C ALA A 50 1.82 -10.88 -7.48
N VAL A 51 0.50 -10.96 -7.15
CA VAL A 51 -0.21 -12.25 -7.09
C VAL A 51 -0.09 -13.02 -8.40
N GLY A 52 -0.28 -12.34 -9.55
CA GLY A 52 -0.16 -12.98 -10.86
C GLY A 52 1.24 -13.51 -11.15
N PHE A 53 2.26 -12.72 -10.89
CA PHE A 53 3.66 -13.11 -11.11
C PHE A 53 4.09 -14.25 -10.18
N CYS A 54 3.77 -14.17 -8.89
CA CYS A 54 4.08 -15.22 -7.92
C CYS A 54 3.37 -16.54 -8.24
N GLU A 55 2.12 -16.50 -8.69
CA GLU A 55 1.37 -17.68 -9.12
C GLU A 55 2.06 -18.40 -10.30
N VAL A 56 2.47 -17.66 -11.31
CA VAL A 56 3.18 -18.20 -12.47
C VAL A 56 4.56 -18.74 -12.07
N ALA A 57 5.28 -18.01 -11.22
CA ALA A 57 6.60 -18.40 -10.76
C ALA A 57 6.55 -19.69 -9.91
N GLU A 58 5.61 -19.79 -8.96
CA GLU A 58 5.43 -20.99 -8.13
C GLU A 58 5.14 -22.22 -8.99
N LYS A 59 4.23 -22.10 -9.95
CA LYS A 59 3.93 -23.19 -10.89
C LYS A 59 5.13 -23.59 -11.74
N SER A 60 5.92 -22.63 -12.19
CA SER A 60 7.08 -22.87 -13.03
C SER A 60 8.24 -23.52 -12.29
N LEU A 61 8.41 -23.16 -11.01
CA LEU A 61 9.46 -23.70 -10.16
C LEU A 61 9.07 -25.02 -9.49
N GLY A 62 7.76 -25.31 -9.39
CA GLY A 62 7.22 -26.53 -8.80
C GLY A 62 7.41 -26.65 -7.29
N VAL A 63 7.76 -25.55 -6.63
CA VAL A 63 8.00 -25.48 -5.17
C VAL A 63 7.18 -24.33 -4.62
N LYS A 64 6.40 -24.61 -3.57
CA LYS A 64 5.61 -23.60 -2.87
C LYS A 64 6.53 -22.58 -2.23
N ASP A 65 6.24 -21.30 -2.47
CA ASP A 65 6.94 -20.17 -1.85
C ASP A 65 8.47 -20.31 -1.96
N ASP A 66 8.93 -20.57 -3.20
CA ASP A 66 10.35 -20.73 -3.46
C ASP A 66 11.09 -19.42 -3.22
N GLY A 67 12.13 -19.43 -2.40
CA GLY A 67 12.92 -18.25 -2.04
C GLY A 67 13.60 -17.51 -3.21
N ARG A 68 13.44 -17.96 -4.44
CA ARG A 68 13.82 -17.24 -5.67
C ARG A 68 12.71 -16.34 -6.19
N ILE A 69 11.50 -16.49 -5.68
CA ILE A 69 10.38 -15.59 -5.95
C ILE A 69 10.59 -14.38 -5.05
N THR A 70 10.67 -13.19 -5.62
CA THR A 70 10.91 -11.93 -4.91
C THR A 70 9.97 -10.83 -5.39
N ALA A 71 9.00 -11.16 -6.24
CA ALA A 71 8.07 -10.20 -6.79
C ALA A 71 7.14 -9.61 -5.71
N ASP A 72 6.71 -10.42 -4.77
CA ASP A 72 6.00 -10.06 -3.55
C ASP A 72 6.78 -9.03 -2.73
N GLU A 73 8.06 -9.26 -2.50
CA GLU A 73 8.89 -8.36 -1.72
C GLU A 73 8.97 -6.95 -2.35
N TRP A 74 9.50 -6.83 -3.57
CA TRP A 74 9.76 -5.50 -4.14
C TRP A 74 8.49 -4.77 -4.65
N MET A 75 7.45 -5.49 -5.05
CA MET A 75 6.20 -4.87 -5.51
C MET A 75 5.34 -4.36 -4.34
N LEU A 76 5.43 -4.99 -3.16
CA LEU A 76 4.68 -4.55 -1.98
C LEU A 76 5.47 -3.57 -1.10
N TYR A 77 6.76 -3.44 -1.30
CA TYR A 77 7.63 -2.52 -0.56
C TYR A 77 7.10 -1.09 -0.43
N PRO A 78 6.52 -0.48 -1.50
CA PRO A 78 5.97 0.86 -1.40
C PRO A 78 4.85 1.01 -0.36
N ILE A 79 4.15 -0.07 0.00
CA ILE A 79 3.09 -0.04 1.02
C ILE A 79 3.68 0.37 2.38
N ALA A 80 4.84 -0.16 2.75
CA ALA A 80 5.50 0.13 4.03
C ALA A 80 6.04 1.57 4.15
N LEU A 81 5.99 2.34 3.07
CA LEU A 81 6.50 3.72 2.99
C LEU A 81 5.41 4.74 2.64
N ILE A 82 4.15 4.32 2.58
CA ILE A 82 3.03 5.19 2.21
C ILE A 82 3.02 6.46 3.06
N GLY A 83 3.04 7.62 2.41
CA GLY A 83 2.94 8.93 3.04
C GLY A 83 4.20 9.44 3.74
N ILE A 84 5.27 8.65 3.84
CA ILE A 84 6.56 9.11 4.34
C ILE A 84 7.27 9.90 3.23
N PRO A 85 7.78 11.11 3.49
CA PRO A 85 8.44 11.95 2.47
C PRO A 85 9.88 11.45 2.21
N ILE A 86 10.00 10.27 1.62
CA ILE A 86 11.26 9.53 1.47
C ILE A 86 12.34 10.29 0.68
N LEU A 87 11.93 11.18 -0.24
CA LEU A 87 12.85 11.96 -1.08
C LEU A 87 13.57 13.06 -0.29
N ASP A 88 13.00 13.48 0.84
CA ASP A 88 13.56 14.53 1.69
C ASP A 88 14.42 13.96 2.83
N LEU A 89 14.50 12.63 2.93
CA LEU A 89 15.19 11.95 4.02
C LEU A 89 16.61 11.51 3.62
N PRO A 90 17.54 11.46 4.60
CA PRO A 90 18.86 10.92 4.35
C PRO A 90 18.81 9.42 4.02
N TRP A 91 19.79 8.93 3.27
CA TRP A 91 19.89 7.51 2.91
C TRP A 91 19.89 6.57 4.12
N THR A 92 20.37 7.04 5.28
CA THR A 92 20.36 6.28 6.54
C THR A 92 18.94 5.96 7.00
N ALA A 93 17.98 6.87 6.79
CA ALA A 93 16.56 6.60 7.07
C ALA A 93 16.04 5.46 6.19
N MET A 94 16.41 5.46 4.91
CA MET A 94 16.02 4.39 3.98
C MET A 94 16.60 3.05 4.41
N ALA A 95 17.85 3.01 4.88
CA ALA A 95 18.46 1.80 5.40
C ALA A 95 17.75 1.27 6.65
N VAL A 96 17.33 2.16 7.55
CA VAL A 96 16.53 1.80 8.74
C VAL A 96 15.17 1.26 8.34
N PHE A 97 14.44 1.94 7.46
CA PHE A 97 13.13 1.47 6.97
C PHE A 97 13.24 0.11 6.28
N PHE A 98 14.26 -0.06 5.45
CA PHE A 98 14.56 -1.35 4.82
C PHE A 98 14.77 -2.45 5.86
N ALA A 99 15.60 -2.21 6.87
CA ALA A 99 15.86 -3.18 7.93
C ALA A 99 14.56 -3.55 8.68
N VAL A 100 13.71 -2.57 8.98
CA VAL A 100 12.40 -2.80 9.62
C VAL A 100 11.53 -3.71 8.76
N ILE A 101 11.41 -3.39 7.47
CA ILE A 101 10.58 -4.18 6.56
C ILE A 101 11.06 -5.62 6.51
N ARG A 102 12.37 -5.83 6.37
CA ARG A 102 12.95 -7.19 6.36
C ARG A 102 12.76 -7.93 7.69
N LEU A 103 12.92 -7.25 8.81
CA LEU A 103 12.70 -7.86 10.13
C LEU A 103 11.24 -8.28 10.34
N VAL A 104 10.30 -7.43 9.99
CA VAL A 104 8.87 -7.74 10.12
C VAL A 104 8.46 -8.88 9.20
N ASP A 105 8.97 -8.89 7.97
CA ASP A 105 8.76 -9.96 7.01
C ASP A 105 9.31 -11.32 7.51
N ILE A 106 10.47 -11.33 8.13
CA ILE A 106 11.06 -12.55 8.70
C ILE A 106 10.26 -13.03 9.94
N VAL A 107 9.88 -12.10 10.82
CA VAL A 107 9.14 -12.43 12.08
C VAL A 107 7.71 -12.85 11.78
N LYS A 108 7.09 -12.25 10.77
CA LYS A 108 5.70 -12.47 10.33
C LYS A 108 4.71 -12.48 11.49
N PRO A 109 4.46 -11.32 12.13
CA PRO A 109 3.50 -11.25 13.22
C PRO A 109 2.10 -11.66 12.76
N PRO A 110 1.25 -12.22 13.65
CA PRO A 110 -0.12 -12.57 13.28
C PRO A 110 -0.88 -11.34 12.72
N PRO A 111 -1.72 -11.47 11.66
CA PRO A 111 -2.12 -12.70 11.00
C PRO A 111 -1.18 -13.15 9.86
N ALA A 112 -0.12 -12.41 9.51
CA ALA A 112 0.76 -12.73 8.38
C ALA A 112 1.21 -14.20 8.38
N ARG A 113 1.70 -14.68 9.52
CA ARG A 113 2.17 -16.06 9.67
C ARG A 113 1.10 -17.12 9.38
N GLN A 114 -0.16 -16.85 9.74
CA GLN A 114 -1.27 -17.79 9.48
C GLN A 114 -1.67 -17.76 8.00
N LEU A 115 -1.56 -16.60 7.37
CA LEU A 115 -1.94 -16.39 5.97
C LEU A 115 -0.95 -17.07 5.00
N GLN A 116 0.28 -17.28 5.41
CA GLN A 116 1.29 -18.05 4.68
C GLN A 116 0.83 -19.51 4.40
N ALA A 117 -0.18 -20.01 5.10
CA ALA A 117 -0.73 -21.34 4.85
C ALA A 117 -1.48 -21.44 3.51
N PHE A 118 -1.96 -20.33 2.95
CA PHE A 118 -2.59 -20.31 1.64
C PHE A 118 -1.61 -20.73 0.54
N HIS A 119 -2.16 -21.29 -0.57
CA HIS A 119 -1.36 -21.74 -1.70
C HIS A 119 -1.48 -20.75 -2.86
N GLY A 120 -0.51 -20.85 -3.79
CA GLY A 120 -0.47 -20.02 -4.99
C GLY A 120 0.01 -18.60 -4.73
N GLY A 121 0.03 -17.79 -5.77
CA GLY A 121 0.50 -16.41 -5.70
C GLY A 121 -0.22 -15.57 -4.66
N PHE A 122 -1.50 -15.85 -4.38
CA PHE A 122 -2.23 -15.17 -3.32
C PHE A 122 -1.64 -15.47 -1.94
N GLY A 123 -1.26 -16.72 -1.64
CA GLY A 123 -0.65 -17.11 -0.37
C GLY A 123 0.69 -16.44 -0.16
N ILE A 124 1.50 -16.33 -1.23
CA ILE A 124 2.82 -15.68 -1.20
C ILE A 124 2.69 -14.16 -0.92
N VAL A 125 1.69 -13.51 -1.53
CA VAL A 125 1.55 -12.05 -1.47
C VAL A 125 0.81 -11.57 -0.22
N ILE A 126 -0.16 -12.35 0.29
CA ILE A 126 -1.03 -11.87 1.37
C ILE A 126 -0.31 -11.73 2.71
N ASP A 127 0.62 -12.61 3.01
CA ASP A 127 1.41 -12.53 4.24
C ASP A 127 2.36 -11.33 4.20
N ASP A 128 3.00 -11.08 3.07
CA ASP A 128 3.86 -9.92 2.84
C ASP A 128 3.06 -8.61 2.85
N PHE A 129 1.82 -8.62 2.35
CA PHE A 129 0.93 -7.46 2.45
C PHE A 129 0.71 -7.06 3.91
N PHE A 130 0.38 -8.00 4.78
CA PHE A 130 0.23 -7.72 6.21
C PHE A 130 1.54 -7.34 6.89
N ALA A 131 2.66 -7.97 6.53
CA ALA A 131 3.98 -7.60 7.03
C ALA A 131 4.32 -6.14 6.67
N ASN A 132 4.02 -5.71 5.44
CA ASN A 132 4.22 -4.33 5.02
C ASN A 132 3.30 -3.33 5.73
N LEU A 133 2.06 -3.69 6.09
CA LEU A 133 1.21 -2.84 6.93
C LEU A 133 1.77 -2.64 8.35
N TYR A 134 2.33 -3.68 8.96
CA TYR A 134 3.04 -3.53 10.24
C TYR A 134 4.28 -2.65 10.09
N SER A 135 5.05 -2.89 9.04
CA SER A 135 6.23 -2.09 8.72
C SER A 135 5.88 -0.62 8.51
N LEU A 136 4.76 -0.33 7.86
CA LEU A 136 4.25 1.02 7.68
C LEU A 136 4.04 1.73 9.03
N ALA A 137 3.36 1.07 9.98
CA ALA A 137 3.11 1.65 11.30
C ALA A 137 4.42 1.92 12.06
N ILE A 138 5.38 0.99 11.99
CA ILE A 138 6.69 1.14 12.64
C ILE A 138 7.49 2.24 11.95
N ASN A 139 7.57 2.26 10.63
CA ASN A 139 8.31 3.26 9.86
C ASN A 139 7.75 4.67 10.07
N TRP A 140 6.42 4.83 10.15
CA TRP A 140 5.81 6.10 10.53
C TRP A 140 6.23 6.54 11.92
N THR A 141 6.25 5.63 12.90
CA THR A 141 6.70 5.93 14.26
C THR A 141 8.16 6.38 14.27
N ILE A 142 9.03 5.65 13.57
CA ILE A 142 10.45 6.01 13.43
C ILE A 142 10.60 7.38 12.74
N TYR A 143 9.86 7.61 11.66
CA TYR A 143 9.88 8.89 10.96
C TYR A 143 9.51 10.05 11.89
N LEU A 144 8.40 9.92 12.62
CA LEU A 144 7.93 10.99 13.51
C LEU A 144 8.88 11.28 14.69
N VAL A 145 9.59 10.25 15.19
CA VAL A 145 10.46 10.40 16.37
C VAL A 145 11.85 10.89 15.99
N PHE A 146 12.41 10.47 14.86
CA PHE A 146 13.82 10.68 14.55
C PHE A 146 14.08 11.59 13.35
N PHE A 147 13.07 11.83 12.48
CA PHE A 147 13.27 12.55 11.23
C PHE A 147 12.32 13.73 11.03
N LYS A 148 11.30 13.90 11.87
CA LYS A 148 10.38 15.04 11.87
C LYS A 148 10.73 16.02 12.99
#